data_828cff7f41b470afc9317b71c121f1bc
#
_entry.id   828cff7f41b470afc9317b71c121f1bc
#
_cell.length_a   1.000
_cell.length_b   1.000
_cell.length_c   1.000
_cell.angle_alpha   90.00
_cell.angle_beta   90.00
_cell.angle_gamma   90.00
#
_symmetry.space_group_name_H-M   'P 1'
#
loop_
_entity.id
_entity.type
_entity.pdbx_description
1 polymer ?
#
loop_
_entity_poly.entity_id
_entity_poly.type
_entity_poly.pdbx_seq_one_letter_code
_entity_poly.pdbx_strand_id
1 'polypeptide(L)'
;MVATSRLNGLVGAMENGGIAFSAFVPMDINSAQAMAASRFDGIIYEGEHSPWDIVALGHCLQYMLDRRQIADSDSIAPRVTPLARIPVNGIEMGQWHAKQALDTGTYGIVWP
;
A
#
# COMPACT_ATOMS: atom_id res chain seq x y z
N MET A 1 28.72 -4.64 -6.11
CA MET A 1 27.62 -3.90 -5.41
C MET A 1 26.32 -4.65 -5.61
N VAL A 2 25.71 -5.09 -4.53
CA VAL A 2 24.41 -5.75 -4.60
C VAL A 2 23.36 -4.66 -4.78
N ALA A 3 22.59 -4.74 -5.88
CA ALA A 3 21.48 -3.82 -6.08
C ALA A 3 20.43 -4.08 -4.99
N THR A 4 20.10 -3.05 -4.23
CA THR A 4 18.98 -3.14 -3.27
C THR A 4 17.68 -3.28 -4.06
N SER A 5 16.97 -4.37 -3.84
CA SER A 5 15.64 -4.55 -4.45
C SER A 5 14.68 -3.51 -3.87
N ARG A 6 13.84 -2.94 -4.72
CA ARG A 6 12.78 -2.04 -4.26
C ARG A 6 11.73 -2.84 -3.49
N LEU A 7 11.37 -2.35 -2.32
CA LEU A 7 10.29 -2.95 -1.54
C LEU A 7 8.92 -2.59 -2.14
N ASN A 8 8.82 -1.45 -2.81
CA ASN A 8 7.61 -1.01 -3.50
C ASN A 8 7.57 -1.61 -4.90
N GLY A 9 6.66 -2.57 -5.12
CA GLY A 9 6.52 -3.29 -6.38
C GLY A 9 6.06 -2.41 -7.55
N LEU A 10 5.34 -1.33 -7.27
CA LEU A 10 4.94 -0.37 -8.32
C LEU A 10 6.17 0.36 -8.87
N VAL A 11 7.02 0.85 -7.97
CA VAL A 11 8.27 1.50 -8.35
C VAL A 11 9.18 0.51 -9.08
N GLY A 12 9.30 -0.71 -8.57
CA GLY A 12 10.10 -1.75 -9.19
C GLY A 12 9.68 -2.08 -10.60
N ALA A 13 8.37 -2.23 -10.85
CA ALA A 13 7.83 -2.51 -12.17
C ALA A 13 8.17 -1.37 -13.16
N MET A 14 8.00 -0.12 -12.74
CA MET A 14 8.30 1.03 -13.59
C MET A 14 9.80 1.18 -13.85
N GLU A 15 10.63 0.98 -12.85
CA GLU A 15 12.11 1.06 -13.02
C GLU A 15 12.64 -0.02 -13.96
N ASN A 16 11.97 -1.15 -14.03
CA ASN A 16 12.33 -2.25 -14.97
C ASN A 16 11.74 -2.05 -16.37
N GLY A 17 11.17 -0.91 -16.68
CA GLY A 17 10.60 -0.60 -17.98
C GLY A 17 9.25 -1.26 -18.25
N GLY A 18 8.61 -1.81 -17.22
CA GLY A 18 7.30 -2.45 -17.30
C GLY A 18 6.15 -1.50 -16.98
N ILE A 19 4.97 -2.09 -16.87
CA ILE A 19 3.74 -1.38 -16.49
C ILE A 19 3.35 -1.85 -15.10
N ALA A 20 3.06 -0.91 -14.21
CA ALA A 20 2.55 -1.20 -12.88
C ALA A 20 1.02 -1.15 -12.88
N PHE A 21 0.39 -2.20 -12.34
CA PHE A 21 -1.07 -2.29 -12.22
C PHE A 21 -1.47 -2.12 -10.77
N SER A 22 -2.43 -1.24 -10.54
CA SER A 22 -2.98 -1.00 -9.20
C SER A 22 -4.48 -0.78 -9.26
N ALA A 23 -5.14 -0.88 -8.11
CA ALA A 23 -6.56 -0.63 -7.96
C ALA A 23 -6.85 0.09 -6.65
N PHE A 24 -7.88 0.93 -6.64
CA PHE A 24 -8.43 1.48 -5.41
C PHE A 24 -9.28 0.43 -4.70
N VAL A 25 -9.13 0.35 -3.39
CA VAL A 25 -9.87 -0.60 -2.56
C VAL A 25 -10.36 0.07 -1.27
N PRO A 26 -11.50 -0.38 -0.71
CA PRO A 26 -11.96 0.14 0.57
C PRO A 26 -11.09 -0.37 1.72
N MET A 27 -11.10 0.34 2.85
CA MET A 27 -10.42 -0.07 4.08
C MET A 27 -11.23 -1.14 4.80
N ASP A 28 -11.24 -2.33 4.22
CA ASP A 28 -12.02 -3.48 4.64
C ASP A 28 -11.15 -4.73 4.67
N ILE A 29 -11.22 -5.49 5.75
CA ILE A 29 -10.39 -6.67 5.97
C ILE A 29 -10.58 -7.72 4.88
N ASN A 30 -11.82 -7.96 4.44
CA ASN A 30 -12.09 -8.93 3.38
C ASN A 30 -11.46 -8.51 2.06
N SER A 31 -11.55 -7.22 1.73
CA SER A 31 -10.89 -6.66 0.55
C SER A 31 -9.37 -6.77 0.66
N ALA A 32 -8.82 -6.50 1.84
CA ALA A 32 -7.38 -6.61 2.08
C ALA A 32 -6.87 -8.04 1.83
N GLN A 33 -7.56 -9.04 2.36
CA GLN A 33 -7.19 -10.44 2.16
C GLN A 33 -7.29 -10.86 0.69
N ALA A 34 -8.38 -10.45 0.00
CA ALA A 34 -8.56 -10.76 -1.42
C ALA A 34 -7.45 -10.11 -2.27
N MET A 35 -7.14 -8.84 -2.00
CA MET A 35 -6.15 -8.11 -2.76
C MET A 35 -4.72 -8.59 -2.50
N ALA A 36 -4.42 -9.05 -1.29
CA ALA A 36 -3.11 -9.62 -0.97
C ALA A 36 -2.78 -10.85 -1.84
N ALA A 37 -3.81 -11.60 -2.25
CA ALA A 37 -3.69 -12.76 -3.12
C ALA A 37 -3.83 -12.42 -4.62
N SER A 38 -4.02 -11.15 -4.97
CA SER A 38 -4.22 -10.70 -6.34
C SER A 38 -2.90 -10.64 -7.12
N ARG A 39 -3.01 -10.33 -8.42
CA ARG A 39 -1.85 -10.12 -9.30
C ARG A 39 -1.53 -8.65 -9.53
N PHE A 40 -2.13 -7.73 -8.76
CA PHE A 40 -1.77 -6.33 -8.82
C PHE A 40 -0.36 -6.13 -8.26
N ASP A 41 0.36 -5.17 -8.80
CA ASP A 41 1.66 -4.76 -8.25
C ASP A 41 1.49 -3.99 -6.95
N GLY A 42 0.38 -3.28 -6.83
CA GLY A 42 0.01 -2.57 -5.61
C GLY A 42 -1.47 -2.28 -5.55
N ILE A 43 -1.94 -1.91 -4.38
CA ILE A 43 -3.31 -1.44 -4.18
C ILE A 43 -3.29 -0.11 -3.43
N ILE A 44 -4.35 0.66 -3.60
CA ILE A 44 -4.48 1.98 -3.01
C ILE A 44 -5.72 2.00 -2.13
N TYR A 45 -5.51 2.04 -0.81
CA TYR A 45 -6.61 2.21 0.12
C TYR A 45 -7.19 3.60 0.00
N GLU A 46 -8.51 3.66 -0.20
CA GLU A 46 -9.21 4.91 -0.52
C GLU A 46 -9.58 5.68 0.73
N GLY A 47 -9.07 6.91 0.86
CA GLY A 47 -9.38 7.80 1.96
C GLY A 47 -9.87 9.18 1.53
N GLU A 48 -9.94 9.46 0.22
CA GLU A 48 -10.44 10.75 -0.29
C GLU A 48 -11.97 10.78 -0.39
N HIS A 49 -12.53 9.75 -1.04
CA HIS A 49 -13.98 9.66 -1.27
C HIS A 49 -14.67 8.64 -0.36
N SER A 50 -13.94 8.15 0.63
CA SER A 50 -14.43 7.24 1.66
C SER A 50 -13.97 7.74 3.02
N PRO A 51 -14.64 7.37 4.12
CA PRO A 51 -14.20 7.79 5.45
C PRO A 51 -12.75 7.39 5.72
N TRP A 52 -11.99 8.33 6.24
CA TRP A 52 -10.64 8.07 6.69
C TRP A 52 -10.69 7.35 8.04
N ASP A 53 -10.17 6.13 8.09
CA ASP A 53 -10.10 5.33 9.31
C ASP A 53 -8.72 4.70 9.42
N ILE A 54 -7.85 5.36 10.19
CA ILE A 54 -6.46 4.91 10.35
C ILE A 54 -6.36 3.56 11.07
N VAL A 55 -7.31 3.24 11.94
CA VAL A 55 -7.34 1.95 12.63
C VAL A 55 -7.69 0.85 11.64
N ALA A 56 -8.71 1.06 10.82
CA ALA A 56 -9.08 0.12 9.78
C ALA A 56 -7.94 -0.09 8.77
N LEU A 57 -7.26 0.99 8.37
CA LEU A 57 -6.08 0.88 7.51
C LEU A 57 -5.00 0.01 8.13
N GLY A 58 -4.69 0.23 9.41
CA GLY A 58 -3.72 -0.60 10.13
C GLY A 58 -4.09 -2.08 10.14
N HIS A 59 -5.35 -2.40 10.38
CA HIS A 59 -5.85 -3.77 10.31
C HIS A 59 -5.70 -4.35 8.91
N CYS A 60 -6.07 -3.61 7.88
CA CYS A 60 -5.90 -4.04 6.48
C CYS A 60 -4.45 -4.40 6.17
N LEU A 61 -3.52 -3.56 6.58
CA LEU A 61 -2.09 -3.82 6.35
C LEU A 61 -1.63 -5.09 7.03
N GLN A 62 -2.10 -5.36 8.26
CA GLN A 62 -1.78 -6.62 8.96
C GLN A 62 -2.34 -7.84 8.23
N TYR A 63 -3.57 -7.75 7.72
CA TYR A 63 -4.19 -8.85 6.98
C TYR A 63 -3.60 -9.07 5.59
N MET A 64 -2.80 -8.14 5.09
CA MET A 64 -2.04 -8.33 3.84
C MET A 64 -0.71 -9.07 4.04
N LEU A 65 -0.25 -9.23 5.27
CA LEU A 65 1.02 -9.91 5.54
C LEU A 65 0.89 -11.40 5.29
N ASP A 66 1.72 -11.92 4.40
CA ASP A 66 1.89 -13.35 4.19
C ASP A 66 3.12 -13.82 4.97
N ARG A 67 2.89 -14.35 6.17
CA ARG A 67 3.98 -14.76 7.07
C ARG A 67 4.83 -15.88 6.49
N ARG A 68 4.22 -16.76 5.70
CA ARG A 68 4.98 -17.83 5.03
C ARG A 68 5.91 -17.24 3.97
N GLN A 69 5.41 -16.32 3.17
CA GLN A 69 6.24 -15.61 2.20
C GLN A 69 7.42 -14.91 2.87
N ILE A 70 7.16 -14.22 3.99
CA ILE A 70 8.20 -13.51 4.74
C ILE A 70 9.25 -14.50 5.27
N ALA A 71 8.82 -15.66 5.76
CA ALA A 71 9.73 -16.67 6.32
C ALA A 71 10.55 -17.38 5.23
N ASP A 72 9.96 -17.66 4.07
CA ASP A 72 10.54 -18.50 3.02
C ASP A 72 11.23 -17.71 1.92
N SER A 73 11.04 -16.39 1.87
CA SER A 73 11.57 -15.51 0.83
C SER A 73 12.88 -14.85 1.27
N ASP A 74 13.73 -14.57 0.31
CA ASP A 74 14.94 -13.75 0.53
C ASP A 74 14.63 -12.25 0.59
N SER A 75 13.36 -11.87 0.48
CA SER A 75 12.92 -10.48 0.45
C SER A 75 11.76 -10.25 1.40
N ILE A 76 11.78 -9.10 2.06
CA ILE A 76 10.66 -8.62 2.87
C ILE A 76 9.66 -7.79 2.06
N ALA A 77 9.87 -7.67 0.74
CA ALA A 77 8.94 -6.95 -0.12
C ALA A 77 7.58 -7.67 -0.19
N PRO A 78 6.47 -6.97 0.01
CA PRO A 78 5.15 -7.56 -0.15
C PRO A 78 4.89 -7.91 -1.62
N ARG A 79 4.11 -8.97 -1.87
CA ARG A 79 3.70 -9.30 -3.25
C ARG A 79 2.86 -8.21 -3.86
N VAL A 80 1.97 -7.63 -3.08
CA VAL A 80 1.10 -6.52 -3.49
C VAL A 80 1.40 -5.36 -2.55
N THR A 81 1.90 -4.28 -3.11
CA THR A 81 2.35 -3.13 -2.33
C THR A 81 1.17 -2.26 -1.90
N PRO A 82 0.94 -2.06 -0.61
CA PRO A 82 -0.15 -1.21 -0.14
C PRO A 82 0.24 0.27 -0.13
N LEU A 83 -0.56 1.09 -0.78
CA LEU A 83 -0.53 2.55 -0.71
C LEU A 83 -1.82 3.07 -0.10
N ALA A 84 -1.88 4.35 0.19
CA ALA A 84 -3.10 5.00 0.63
C ALA A 84 -3.31 6.32 -0.10
N ARG A 85 -4.54 6.58 -0.53
CA ARG A 85 -4.95 7.93 -0.92
C ARG A 85 -5.57 8.59 0.30
N ILE A 86 -4.95 9.68 0.74
CA ILE A 86 -5.36 10.41 1.94
C ILE A 86 -6.55 11.32 1.63
N PRO A 87 -7.22 11.86 2.66
CA PRO A 87 -8.23 12.89 2.46
C PRO A 87 -7.68 14.10 1.72
N VAL A 88 -8.55 14.90 1.14
CA VAL A 88 -8.20 16.10 0.37
C VAL A 88 -7.17 16.93 1.14
N ASN A 89 -6.12 17.31 0.43
CA ASN A 89 -5.01 18.07 1.00
C ASN A 89 -4.78 19.35 0.20
N GLY A 90 -5.68 20.27 0.33
CA GLY A 90 -5.50 21.60 -0.20
C GLY A 90 -5.30 22.59 0.93
N ILE A 91 -6.21 23.53 1.04
CA ILE A 91 -6.22 24.53 2.12
C ILE A 91 -6.40 23.86 3.50
N GLU A 92 -6.95 22.65 3.54
CA GLU A 92 -7.14 21.86 4.75
C GLU A 92 -5.81 21.45 5.41
N MET A 93 -4.74 21.47 4.66
CA MET A 93 -3.39 21.14 5.13
C MET A 93 -3.33 19.80 5.88
N GLY A 94 -3.84 18.75 5.24
CA GLY A 94 -4.00 17.41 5.82
C GLY A 94 -2.74 16.53 5.80
N GLN A 95 -1.54 17.10 5.78
CA GLN A 95 -0.28 16.34 5.70
C GLN A 95 -0.13 15.31 6.84
N TRP A 96 -0.75 15.54 7.97
CA TRP A 96 -0.70 14.62 9.10
C TRP A 96 -1.35 13.26 8.77
N HIS A 97 -2.31 13.23 7.85
CA HIS A 97 -2.88 11.97 7.35
C HIS A 97 -1.82 11.13 6.64
N ALA A 98 -0.98 11.77 5.83
CA ALA A 98 0.13 11.10 5.15
C ALA A 98 1.11 10.53 6.17
N LYS A 99 1.45 11.30 7.20
CA LYS A 99 2.32 10.84 8.28
C LYS A 99 1.72 9.61 8.98
N GLN A 100 0.44 9.66 9.33
CA GLN A 100 -0.23 8.51 9.96
C GLN A 100 -0.20 7.27 9.07
N ALA A 101 -0.52 7.42 7.79
CA ALA A 101 -0.51 6.32 6.84
C ALA A 101 0.88 5.69 6.72
N LEU A 102 1.91 6.50 6.61
CA LEU A 102 3.29 6.01 6.54
C LEU A 102 3.73 5.34 7.83
N ASP A 103 3.39 5.92 8.98
CA ASP A 103 3.68 5.31 10.30
C ASP A 103 2.98 3.95 10.47
N THR A 104 1.81 3.79 9.86
CA THR A 104 1.03 2.55 9.91
C THR A 104 1.62 1.46 9.02
N GLY A 105 2.35 1.81 7.97
CA GLY A 105 3.08 0.86 7.15
C GLY A 105 2.74 0.86 5.66
N THR A 106 2.12 1.91 5.13
CA THR A 106 1.96 2.05 3.68
C THR A 106 3.30 2.40 3.03
N TYR A 107 3.44 2.01 1.77
CA TYR A 107 4.68 2.21 1.00
C TYR A 107 4.64 3.45 0.13
N GLY A 108 3.57 4.21 0.18
CA GLY A 108 3.44 5.44 -0.58
C GLY A 108 2.08 6.09 -0.36
N ILE A 109 2.01 7.35 -0.78
CA ILE A 109 0.83 8.19 -0.64
C ILE A 109 0.40 8.66 -2.02
N VAL A 110 -0.90 8.53 -2.29
CA VAL A 110 -1.53 9.17 -3.45
C VAL A 110 -2.14 10.48 -2.94
N TRP A 111 -1.58 11.57 -3.37
CA TRP A 111 -2.04 12.90 -3.01
C TRP A 111 -3.25 13.28 -3.87
N PRO A 112 -4.34 13.66 -3.26
CA PRO A 112 -5.54 14.04 -3.99
C PRO A 112 -5.44 15.46 -4.60
#